data_667f8ffb6293bf228a9b82397542b80b
#
_entry.id   667f8ffb6293bf228a9b82397542b80b
#
_cell.length_a   1.000
_cell.length_b   1.000
_cell.length_c   1.000
_cell.angle_alpha   90.00
_cell.angle_beta   90.00
_cell.angle_gamma   90.00
#
_symmetry.space_group_name_H-M   'P 1'
#
loop_
_entity.id
_entity.type
_entity.pdbx_description
1 polymer ?
#
loop_
_entity_poly.entity_id
_entity_poly.type
_entity_poly.pdbx_seq_one_letter_code
_entity_poly.pdbx_strand_id
1 'polypeptide(L)'
;YSLLINVNGSNLSFYSKNDNKNNLYNILASVAAINTFVDIKRFKKDIFLNLKTPNGRGDISKIKLRNKKIFLIDETYNSNPLSLKTAIENYDNIKSKNSKKYLVLGDMLELGKHSIKQHKLISKIINKTKIDKVYVIGRYIKETFNGLNSNKKAKILTNKFDIFDLINNDLNNNDYLMIKGSNSTGLNTVAKNLKKRTSYVIWNTT
;
A
#
# COMPACT_ATOMS: atom_id res chain seq x y z
N TYR A 1 -11.16 -7.14 -16.36
CA TYR A 1 -10.35 -8.36 -16.51
C TYR A 1 -11.24 -9.58 -16.44
N SER A 2 -10.94 -10.60 -17.24
CA SER A 2 -11.55 -11.93 -17.15
C SER A 2 -10.58 -12.87 -16.44
N LEU A 3 -11.05 -13.52 -15.37
CA LEU A 3 -10.31 -14.48 -14.58
C LEU A 3 -10.77 -15.88 -15.00
N LEU A 4 -9.86 -16.70 -15.53
CA LEU A 4 -10.13 -18.11 -15.81
C LEU A 4 -9.60 -18.94 -14.64
N ILE A 5 -10.50 -19.66 -13.96
CA ILE A 5 -10.19 -20.43 -12.77
C ILE A 5 -10.58 -21.90 -13.05
N ASN A 6 -9.65 -22.83 -12.85
CA ASN A 6 -9.96 -24.25 -12.88
C ASN A 6 -10.42 -24.71 -11.49
N VAL A 7 -11.63 -25.26 -11.41
CA VAL A 7 -12.21 -25.82 -10.18
C VAL A 7 -12.62 -27.25 -10.48
N ASN A 8 -11.92 -28.20 -9.86
CA ASN A 8 -12.20 -29.64 -10.03
C ASN A 8 -12.33 -30.06 -11.52
N GLY A 9 -11.37 -29.63 -12.35
CA GLY A 9 -11.34 -29.93 -13.78
C GLY A 9 -12.28 -29.10 -14.66
N SER A 10 -13.11 -28.23 -14.08
CA SER A 10 -13.99 -27.33 -14.83
C SER A 10 -13.41 -25.92 -14.90
N ASN A 11 -13.32 -25.35 -16.11
CA ASN A 11 -12.89 -23.98 -16.30
C ASN A 11 -14.06 -23.02 -16.12
N LEU A 12 -13.95 -22.15 -15.14
CA LEU A 12 -14.93 -21.10 -14.83
C LEU A 12 -14.36 -19.73 -15.13
N SER A 13 -15.17 -18.83 -15.62
CA SER A 13 -14.79 -17.46 -15.92
C SER A 13 -15.52 -16.50 -14.99
N PHE A 14 -14.77 -15.61 -14.34
CA PHE A 14 -15.31 -14.53 -13.53
C PHE A 14 -14.73 -13.18 -13.96
N TYR A 15 -15.45 -12.09 -13.69
CA TYR A 15 -15.00 -10.75 -14.01
C TYR A 15 -14.51 -10.03 -12.75
N SER A 16 -13.41 -9.27 -12.90
CA SER A 16 -12.88 -8.37 -11.87
C SER A 16 -12.50 -7.04 -12.49
N LYS A 17 -12.71 -5.94 -11.78
CA LYS A 17 -12.19 -4.60 -12.16
C LYS A 17 -10.73 -4.41 -11.76
N ASN A 18 -10.19 -5.30 -10.93
CA ASN A 18 -8.87 -5.15 -10.35
C ASN A 18 -8.02 -6.41 -10.64
N ASP A 19 -6.85 -6.22 -11.24
CA ASP A 19 -5.87 -7.26 -11.57
C ASP A 19 -4.73 -7.39 -10.55
N ASN A 20 -4.80 -6.64 -9.45
CA ASN A 20 -3.83 -6.75 -8.39
C ASN A 20 -3.72 -8.20 -7.90
N LYS A 21 -2.50 -8.73 -7.90
CA LYS A 21 -2.21 -10.14 -7.58
C LYS A 21 -2.82 -10.59 -6.25
N ASN A 22 -2.78 -9.74 -5.23
CA ASN A 22 -3.37 -10.06 -3.92
C ASN A 22 -4.90 -10.17 -4.00
N ASN A 23 -5.55 -9.32 -4.80
CA ASN A 23 -7.00 -9.39 -5.03
C ASN A 23 -7.36 -10.68 -5.75
N LEU A 24 -6.57 -11.09 -6.74
CA LEU A 24 -6.77 -12.34 -7.46
C LEU A 24 -6.65 -13.56 -6.54
N TYR A 25 -5.65 -13.59 -5.65
CA TYR A 25 -5.53 -14.65 -4.65
C TYR A 25 -6.70 -14.67 -3.67
N ASN A 26 -7.21 -13.51 -3.26
CA ASN A 26 -8.39 -13.45 -2.40
C ASN A 26 -9.63 -13.99 -3.12
N ILE A 27 -9.81 -13.70 -4.41
CA ILE A 27 -10.89 -14.28 -5.22
C ILE A 27 -10.73 -15.78 -5.31
N LEU A 28 -9.52 -16.31 -5.59
CA LEU A 28 -9.26 -17.75 -5.64
C LEU A 28 -9.58 -18.42 -4.32
N ALA A 29 -9.15 -17.86 -3.20
CA ALA A 29 -9.45 -18.38 -1.86
C ALA A 29 -10.96 -18.37 -1.59
N SER A 30 -11.65 -17.29 -1.99
CA SER A 30 -13.11 -17.19 -1.86
C SER A 30 -13.82 -18.23 -2.70
N VAL A 31 -13.42 -18.44 -3.95
CA VAL A 31 -13.96 -19.47 -4.84
C VAL A 31 -13.77 -20.87 -4.23
N ALA A 32 -12.57 -21.16 -3.74
CA ALA A 32 -12.26 -22.44 -3.09
C ALA A 32 -13.16 -22.66 -1.85
N ALA A 33 -13.26 -21.67 -0.98
CA ALA A 33 -14.10 -21.76 0.22
C ALA A 33 -15.59 -21.91 -0.11
N ILE A 34 -16.11 -21.12 -1.03
CA ILE A 34 -17.53 -21.19 -1.44
C ILE A 34 -17.83 -22.56 -2.03
N ASN A 35 -16.93 -23.11 -2.87
CA ASN A 35 -17.15 -24.38 -3.55
C ASN A 35 -17.18 -25.60 -2.60
N THR A 36 -16.75 -25.44 -1.32
CA THR A 36 -16.92 -26.49 -0.30
C THR A 36 -18.35 -26.62 0.21
N PHE A 37 -19.16 -25.56 0.08
CA PHE A 37 -20.54 -25.50 0.60
C PHE A 37 -21.58 -25.42 -0.50
N VAL A 38 -21.25 -24.79 -1.62
CA VAL A 38 -22.18 -24.54 -2.73
C VAL A 38 -21.44 -24.70 -4.05
N ASP A 39 -22.07 -25.28 -5.05
CA ASP A 39 -21.50 -25.38 -6.40
C ASP A 39 -21.31 -23.98 -7.00
N ILE A 40 -20.03 -23.55 -7.08
CA ILE A 40 -19.64 -22.25 -7.59
C ILE A 40 -20.07 -22.00 -9.05
N LYS A 41 -20.36 -23.06 -9.83
CA LYS A 41 -20.87 -22.95 -11.20
C LYS A 41 -22.22 -22.26 -11.29
N ARG A 42 -22.99 -22.23 -10.20
CA ARG A 42 -24.30 -21.55 -10.11
C ARG A 42 -24.18 -20.03 -9.99
N PHE A 43 -22.98 -19.50 -9.72
CA PHE A 43 -22.80 -18.07 -9.54
C PHE A 43 -22.62 -17.37 -10.88
N LYS A 44 -23.09 -16.12 -10.94
CA LYS A 44 -22.90 -15.27 -12.12
C LYS A 44 -21.42 -14.88 -12.27
N LYS A 45 -20.96 -14.70 -13.50
CA LYS A 45 -19.58 -14.33 -13.82
C LYS A 45 -19.15 -12.99 -13.22
N ASP A 46 -20.10 -12.12 -12.91
CA ASP A 46 -19.87 -10.77 -12.40
C ASP A 46 -19.86 -10.67 -10.85
N ILE A 47 -20.01 -11.78 -10.13
CA ILE A 47 -20.05 -11.79 -8.66
C ILE A 47 -18.89 -11.05 -8.00
N PHE A 48 -17.70 -11.08 -8.62
CA PHE A 48 -16.50 -10.40 -8.14
C PHE A 48 -16.24 -9.04 -8.82
N LEU A 49 -17.10 -8.62 -9.76
CA LEU A 49 -16.88 -7.41 -10.54
C LEU A 49 -16.79 -6.15 -9.67
N ASN A 50 -17.60 -6.08 -8.63
CA ASN A 50 -17.67 -4.94 -7.73
C ASN A 50 -16.94 -5.18 -6.39
N LEU A 51 -16.09 -6.21 -6.32
CA LEU A 51 -15.28 -6.45 -5.15
C LEU A 51 -14.31 -5.28 -4.93
N LYS A 52 -14.49 -4.59 -3.81
CA LYS A 52 -13.63 -3.46 -3.43
C LYS A 52 -12.53 -3.96 -2.50
N THR A 53 -11.31 -3.56 -2.78
CA THR A 53 -10.21 -3.73 -1.83
C THR A 53 -10.53 -2.91 -0.56
N PRO A 54 -10.37 -3.48 0.64
CA PRO A 54 -10.52 -2.70 1.87
C PRO A 54 -9.57 -1.50 1.88
N ASN A 55 -10.02 -0.37 2.44
CA ASN A 55 -9.21 0.84 2.57
C ASN A 55 -7.87 0.55 3.27
N GLY A 56 -6.81 1.21 2.82
CA GLY A 56 -5.48 1.04 3.39
C GLY A 56 -4.71 -0.18 2.86
N ARG A 57 -5.14 -0.76 1.74
CA ARG A 57 -4.50 -1.90 1.07
C ARG A 57 -4.07 -1.58 -0.36
N GLY A 58 -3.33 -0.48 -0.52
CA GLY A 58 -2.76 -0.07 -1.80
C GLY A 58 -3.69 0.78 -2.66
N ASP A 59 -4.76 1.33 -2.09
CA ASP A 59 -5.62 2.24 -2.81
C ASP A 59 -4.91 3.57 -3.10
N ILE A 60 -4.97 3.97 -4.37
CA ILE A 60 -4.35 5.20 -4.85
C ILE A 60 -5.42 6.30 -4.94
N SER A 61 -5.13 7.44 -4.34
CA SER A 61 -6.00 8.62 -4.35
C SER A 61 -5.21 9.86 -4.77
N LYS A 62 -5.77 10.68 -5.65
CA LYS A 62 -5.22 12.01 -5.92
C LYS A 62 -5.78 12.97 -4.89
N ILE A 63 -4.93 13.46 -4.01
CA ILE A 63 -5.33 14.38 -2.94
C ILE A 63 -4.88 15.81 -3.26
N LYS A 64 -5.66 16.79 -2.79
CA LYS A 64 -5.31 18.22 -2.85
C LYS A 64 -5.07 18.72 -1.43
N LEU A 65 -3.88 19.21 -1.17
CA LEU A 65 -3.54 19.87 0.09
C LEU A 65 -3.01 21.27 -0.20
N ARG A 66 -3.73 22.30 0.24
CA ARG A 66 -3.47 23.70 -0.17
C ARG A 66 -3.44 23.81 -1.70
N ASN A 67 -2.30 24.23 -2.26
CA ASN A 67 -2.11 24.44 -3.71
C ASN A 67 -1.44 23.24 -4.41
N LYS A 68 -1.19 22.14 -3.69
CA LYS A 68 -0.50 20.96 -4.23
C LYS A 68 -1.48 19.80 -4.46
N LYS A 69 -1.30 19.10 -5.57
CA LYS A 69 -1.99 17.84 -5.90
C LYS A 69 -0.95 16.74 -5.92
N ILE A 70 -1.11 15.71 -5.10
CA ILE A 70 -0.21 14.56 -5.01
C ILE A 70 -0.97 13.25 -5.13
N PHE A 71 -0.27 12.16 -5.41
CA PHE A 71 -0.83 10.81 -5.37
C PHE A 71 -0.50 10.16 -4.04
N LEU A 72 -1.54 9.85 -3.26
CA LEU A 72 -1.44 9.12 -2.01
C LEU A 72 -1.70 7.63 -2.26
N ILE A 73 -0.74 6.79 -1.88
CA ILE A 73 -0.90 5.35 -1.81
C ILE A 73 -1.09 4.97 -0.34
N ASP A 74 -2.28 4.50 -0.01
CA ASP A 74 -2.63 4.14 1.36
C ASP A 74 -2.44 2.64 1.60
N GLU A 75 -1.41 2.30 2.36
CA GLU A 75 -1.06 0.96 2.81
C GLU A 75 -1.16 0.82 4.35
N THR A 76 -2.01 1.63 4.98
CA THR A 76 -2.05 1.79 6.44
C THR A 76 -2.94 0.78 7.17
N TYR A 77 -3.51 -0.21 6.49
CA TYR A 77 -4.36 -1.21 7.12
C TYR A 77 -3.59 -2.05 8.14
N ASN A 78 -2.45 -2.60 7.74
CA ASN A 78 -1.53 -3.33 8.61
C ASN A 78 -0.15 -3.44 7.95
N SER A 79 0.88 -3.84 8.74
CA SER A 79 2.24 -3.98 8.24
C SER A 79 2.94 -5.18 8.89
N ASN A 80 3.46 -6.08 8.05
CA ASN A 80 4.38 -7.14 8.42
C ASN A 80 5.53 -7.19 7.40
N PRO A 81 6.61 -7.94 7.63
CA PRO A 81 7.79 -7.92 6.76
C PRO A 81 7.48 -8.25 5.29
N LEU A 82 6.62 -9.24 5.03
CA LEU A 82 6.27 -9.65 3.68
C LEU A 82 5.40 -8.58 2.98
N SER A 83 4.34 -8.13 3.65
CA SER A 83 3.44 -7.12 3.09
C SER A 83 4.15 -5.78 2.86
N LEU A 84 5.09 -5.40 3.75
CA LEU A 84 5.88 -4.19 3.58
C LEU A 84 6.84 -4.30 2.40
N LYS A 85 7.54 -5.44 2.26
CA LYS A 85 8.38 -5.74 1.09
C LYS A 85 7.57 -5.61 -0.20
N THR A 86 6.45 -6.34 -0.30
CA THR A 86 5.59 -6.32 -1.49
C THR A 86 5.07 -4.92 -1.82
N ALA A 87 4.65 -4.14 -0.80
CA ALA A 87 4.19 -2.78 -1.00
C ALA A 87 5.31 -1.87 -1.54
N ILE A 88 6.53 -1.99 -1.02
CA ILE A 88 7.71 -1.24 -1.50
C ILE A 88 8.01 -1.58 -2.95
N GLU A 89 8.02 -2.88 -3.31
CA GLU A 89 8.28 -3.35 -4.68
C GLU A 89 7.21 -2.86 -5.66
N ASN A 90 5.94 -2.96 -5.30
CA ASN A 90 4.83 -2.45 -6.11
C ASN A 90 4.93 -0.93 -6.27
N TYR A 91 5.26 -0.21 -5.21
CA TYR A 91 5.43 1.24 -5.24
C TYR A 91 6.61 1.66 -6.13
N ASP A 92 7.71 0.93 -6.08
CA ASP A 92 8.87 1.18 -6.94
C ASP A 92 8.53 1.02 -8.42
N ASN A 93 7.67 0.06 -8.76
CA ASN A 93 7.26 -0.23 -10.14
C ASN A 93 6.26 0.80 -10.72
N ILE A 94 5.68 1.69 -9.92
CA ILE A 94 4.81 2.75 -10.44
C ILE A 94 5.64 3.63 -11.39
N LYS A 95 5.18 3.74 -12.64
CA LYS A 95 5.80 4.63 -13.64
C LYS A 95 5.52 6.09 -13.26
N SER A 96 6.56 6.83 -12.89
CA SER A 96 6.47 8.24 -12.54
C SER A 96 7.40 9.04 -13.44
N LYS A 97 6.85 9.68 -14.49
CA LYS A 97 7.63 10.65 -15.29
C LYS A 97 7.73 11.95 -14.50
N ASN A 98 8.95 12.42 -14.22
CA ASN A 98 9.24 13.72 -13.57
C ASN A 98 8.60 13.92 -12.18
N SER A 99 8.22 12.84 -11.50
CA SER A 99 7.61 12.87 -10.17
C SER A 99 8.45 12.10 -9.18
N LYS A 100 8.64 12.62 -7.98
CA LYS A 100 9.37 11.96 -6.91
C LYS A 100 8.49 11.01 -6.12
N LYS A 101 9.12 10.01 -5.52
CA LYS A 101 8.49 9.00 -4.66
C LYS A 101 8.93 9.17 -3.23
N TYR A 102 7.98 9.50 -2.38
CA TYR A 102 8.16 9.68 -0.95
C TYR A 102 7.51 8.54 -0.18
N LEU A 103 8.18 8.06 0.86
CA LEU A 103 7.72 6.93 1.66
C LEU A 103 7.66 7.33 3.13
N VAL A 104 6.52 7.13 3.78
CA VAL A 104 6.35 7.26 5.23
C VAL A 104 6.11 5.88 5.81
N LEU A 105 6.98 5.45 6.70
CA LEU A 105 6.90 4.14 7.36
C LEU A 105 6.66 4.26 8.86
N GLY A 106 5.68 3.51 9.34
CA GLY A 106 5.49 3.23 10.75
C GLY A 106 6.04 1.85 11.13
N ASP A 107 6.02 1.56 12.43
CA ASP A 107 6.44 0.26 12.95
C ASP A 107 5.63 -0.90 12.36
N MET A 108 6.32 -2.03 12.16
CA MET A 108 5.70 -3.35 12.07
C MET A 108 5.59 -3.91 13.49
N LEU A 109 4.39 -3.99 14.01
CA LEU A 109 4.13 -4.50 15.35
C LEU A 109 3.95 -6.03 15.36
N GLU A 110 3.83 -6.62 16.55
CA GLU A 110 3.59 -8.06 16.75
C GLU A 110 4.73 -8.98 16.25
N LEU A 111 5.94 -8.45 16.08
CA LEU A 111 7.10 -9.24 15.65
C LEU A 111 7.94 -9.79 16.84
N GLY A 112 7.58 -9.46 18.07
CA GLY A 112 8.26 -9.91 19.30
C GLY A 112 9.77 -9.62 19.23
N LYS A 113 10.58 -10.61 19.60
CA LYS A 113 12.05 -10.53 19.62
C LYS A 113 12.69 -10.30 18.25
N HIS A 114 11.94 -10.47 17.17
CA HIS A 114 12.43 -10.29 15.80
C HIS A 114 12.29 -8.86 15.29
N SER A 115 11.62 -7.95 16.04
CA SER A 115 11.29 -6.59 15.59
C SER A 115 12.50 -5.84 15.04
N ILE A 116 13.58 -5.72 15.79
CA ILE A 116 14.80 -5.00 15.35
C ILE A 116 15.37 -5.58 14.05
N LYS A 117 15.55 -6.91 14.01
CA LYS A 117 16.12 -7.60 12.87
C LYS A 117 15.28 -7.38 11.60
N GLN A 118 13.96 -7.53 11.71
CA GLN A 118 13.04 -7.40 10.57
C GLN A 118 13.00 -5.95 10.04
N HIS A 119 12.94 -4.96 10.93
CA HIS A 119 12.99 -3.56 10.52
C HIS A 119 14.33 -3.23 9.84
N LYS A 120 15.45 -3.72 10.35
CA LYS A 120 16.76 -3.51 9.73
C LYS A 120 16.85 -4.09 8.32
N LEU A 121 16.21 -5.23 8.04
CA LEU A 121 16.20 -5.83 6.70
C LEU A 121 15.47 -4.98 5.66
N ILE A 122 14.48 -4.20 6.06
CA ILE A 122 13.70 -3.34 5.14
C ILE A 122 14.59 -2.27 4.48
N SER A 123 15.60 -1.76 5.18
CA SER A 123 16.53 -0.78 4.60
C SER A 123 17.25 -1.34 3.35
N LYS A 124 17.63 -2.62 3.37
CA LYS A 124 18.30 -3.27 2.23
C LYS A 124 17.38 -3.35 1.00
N ILE A 125 16.08 -3.49 1.21
CA ILE A 125 15.08 -3.49 0.14
C ILE A 125 14.96 -2.08 -0.43
N ILE A 126 14.72 -1.09 0.42
CA ILE A 126 14.53 0.31 0.02
C ILE A 126 15.76 0.85 -0.71
N ASN A 127 16.96 0.51 -0.26
CA ASN A 127 18.20 0.98 -0.88
C ASN A 127 18.35 0.55 -2.35
N LYS A 128 17.67 -0.51 -2.77
CA LYS A 128 17.67 -1.02 -4.15
C LYS A 128 16.58 -0.40 -5.04
N THR A 129 15.68 0.42 -4.48
CA THR A 129 14.55 1.02 -5.19
C THR A 129 14.88 2.42 -5.73
N LYS A 130 13.98 2.93 -6.58
CA LYS A 130 13.99 4.32 -7.07
C LYS A 130 13.20 5.28 -6.16
N ILE A 131 12.87 4.88 -4.93
CA ILE A 131 12.24 5.75 -3.93
C ILE A 131 13.22 6.86 -3.56
N ASP A 132 12.78 8.12 -3.62
CA ASP A 132 13.66 9.29 -3.43
C ASP A 132 13.91 9.58 -1.96
N LYS A 133 12.86 9.65 -1.14
CA LYS A 133 12.95 10.04 0.27
C LYS A 133 12.08 9.19 1.18
N VAL A 134 12.62 8.88 2.36
CA VAL A 134 11.98 8.04 3.36
C VAL A 134 11.91 8.80 4.68
N TYR A 135 10.70 8.88 5.22
CA TYR A 135 10.38 9.35 6.55
C TYR A 135 9.94 8.16 7.39
N VAL A 136 10.26 8.20 8.65
CA VAL A 136 9.85 7.13 9.58
C VAL A 136 9.24 7.69 10.84
N ILE A 137 8.30 6.97 11.43
CA ILE A 137 7.70 7.29 12.72
C ILE A 137 7.48 6.01 13.52
N GLY A 138 8.04 5.94 14.72
CA GLY A 138 7.96 4.77 15.58
C GLY A 138 9.29 4.46 16.26
N ARG A 139 9.27 3.41 17.07
CA ARG A 139 10.45 2.97 17.83
C ARG A 139 11.37 2.08 16.98
N TYR A 140 10.80 1.02 16.42
CA TYR A 140 11.57 -0.03 15.73
C TYR A 140 11.92 0.35 14.30
N ILE A 141 11.08 1.14 13.62
CA ILE A 141 11.31 1.57 12.24
C ILE A 141 12.54 2.49 12.10
N LYS A 142 13.04 3.04 13.20
CA LYS A 142 14.33 3.76 13.24
C LYS A 142 15.49 2.89 12.76
N GLU A 143 15.42 1.57 12.98
CA GLU A 143 16.44 0.64 12.47
C GLU A 143 16.46 0.57 10.94
N THR A 144 15.29 0.70 10.31
CA THR A 144 15.21 0.86 8.86
C THR A 144 15.88 2.18 8.44
N PHE A 145 15.54 3.27 9.10
CA PHE A 145 16.09 4.60 8.77
C PHE A 145 17.61 4.65 8.92
N ASN A 146 18.15 4.06 9.98
CA ASN A 146 19.58 4.01 10.23
C ASN A 146 20.34 3.28 9.12
N GLY A 147 19.76 2.21 8.55
CA GLY A 147 20.36 1.41 7.48
C GLY A 147 20.13 1.95 6.05
N LEU A 148 19.42 3.07 5.88
CA LEU A 148 19.23 3.70 4.57
C LEU A 148 20.50 4.40 4.09
N ASN A 149 20.69 4.44 2.76
CA ASN A 149 21.66 5.32 2.13
C ASN A 149 21.33 6.78 2.43
N SER A 150 22.35 7.63 2.57
CA SER A 150 22.19 9.04 2.99
C SER A 150 21.25 9.84 2.05
N ASN A 151 21.33 9.58 0.74
CA ASN A 151 20.50 10.25 -0.26
C ASN A 151 18.98 9.93 -0.11
N LYS A 152 18.63 8.80 0.51
CA LYS A 152 17.24 8.38 0.75
C LYS A 152 16.70 8.84 2.09
N LYS A 153 17.56 9.16 3.04
CA LYS A 153 17.13 9.65 4.36
C LYS A 153 16.48 11.01 4.24
N ALA A 154 15.26 11.14 4.77
CA ALA A 154 14.62 12.41 4.97
C ALA A 154 14.60 12.77 6.47
N LYS A 155 13.61 12.31 7.22
CA LYS A 155 13.44 12.69 8.63
C LYS A 155 12.81 11.57 9.46
N ILE A 156 13.18 11.49 10.73
CA ILE A 156 12.43 10.75 11.75
C ILE A 156 11.38 11.70 12.29
N LEU A 157 10.11 11.36 12.07
CA LEU A 157 8.96 12.15 12.54
C LEU A 157 8.70 11.86 14.01
N THR A 158 8.31 12.88 14.75
CA THR A 158 7.95 12.79 16.17
C THR A 158 6.46 12.63 16.37
N ASN A 159 5.67 13.20 15.45
CA ASN A 159 4.22 13.13 15.44
C ASN A 159 3.72 12.68 14.07
N LYS A 160 2.67 11.84 14.04
CA LYS A 160 2.06 11.39 12.79
C LYS A 160 1.45 12.53 11.95
N PHE A 161 1.08 13.64 12.59
CA PHE A 161 0.54 14.80 11.89
C PHE A 161 1.61 15.65 11.21
N ASP A 162 2.91 15.45 11.52
CA ASP A 162 4.02 16.08 10.79
C ASP A 162 4.01 15.68 9.30
N ILE A 163 3.24 14.64 8.93
CA ILE A 163 3.02 14.22 7.53
C ILE A 163 2.34 15.34 6.72
N PHE A 164 1.49 16.16 7.32
CA PHE A 164 0.90 17.30 6.63
C PHE A 164 1.95 18.36 6.28
N ASP A 165 2.90 18.58 7.17
CA ASP A 165 3.99 19.54 6.97
C ASP A 165 4.97 19.05 5.91
N LEU A 166 5.32 17.75 5.92
CA LEU A 166 6.17 17.19 4.88
C LEU A 166 5.52 17.28 3.49
N ILE A 167 4.20 17.09 3.38
CA ILE A 167 3.51 17.26 2.09
C ILE A 167 3.61 18.72 1.63
N ASN A 168 3.44 19.67 2.54
CA ASN A 168 3.50 21.09 2.19
C ASN A 168 4.91 21.56 1.83
N ASN A 169 5.93 21.07 2.53
CA ASN A 169 7.28 21.60 2.43
C ASN A 169 8.14 20.84 1.42
N ASP A 170 8.00 19.49 1.36
CA ASP A 170 8.96 18.65 0.67
C ASP A 170 8.43 18.10 -0.66
N LEU A 171 7.10 17.91 -0.81
CA LEU A 171 6.50 17.37 -2.03
C LEU A 171 6.14 18.48 -3.02
N ASN A 172 6.19 18.12 -4.32
CA ASN A 172 5.73 18.94 -5.41
C ASN A 172 4.43 18.41 -6.02
N ASN A 173 3.87 19.15 -6.98
CA ASN A 173 2.71 18.68 -7.72
C ASN A 173 3.02 17.36 -8.45
N ASN A 174 2.06 16.43 -8.40
CA ASN A 174 2.11 15.09 -9.00
C ASN A 174 3.14 14.14 -8.35
N ASP A 175 3.79 14.51 -7.27
CA ASP A 175 4.61 13.57 -6.50
C ASP A 175 3.76 12.48 -5.86
N TYR A 176 4.40 11.35 -5.56
CA TYR A 176 3.79 10.20 -4.95
C TYR A 176 4.19 10.09 -3.48
N LEU A 177 3.23 9.78 -2.64
CA LEU A 177 3.43 9.50 -1.21
C LEU A 177 2.80 8.17 -0.85
N MET A 178 3.59 7.19 -0.46
CA MET A 178 3.08 5.98 0.17
C MET A 178 3.19 6.07 1.69
N ILE A 179 2.12 5.70 2.39
CA ILE A 179 2.09 5.61 3.86
C ILE A 179 1.80 4.18 4.25
N LYS A 180 2.69 3.56 5.08
CA LYS A 180 2.51 2.20 5.56
C LYS A 180 3.00 2.03 6.99
N GLY A 181 2.23 1.30 7.79
CA GLY A 181 2.55 0.92 9.17
C GLY A 181 1.49 -0.02 9.72
N SER A 182 1.76 -0.63 10.86
CA SER A 182 0.75 -1.41 11.58
C SER A 182 -0.42 -0.53 12.01
N ASN A 183 -1.62 -1.09 12.09
CA ASN A 183 -2.85 -0.34 12.37
C ASN A 183 -2.74 0.55 13.62
N SER A 184 -2.22 0.00 14.71
CA SER A 184 -2.05 0.72 16.00
C SER A 184 -1.01 1.85 15.97
N THR A 185 -0.26 2.05 14.89
CA THR A 185 0.57 3.26 14.72
C THR A 185 -0.28 4.52 14.51
N GLY A 186 -1.56 4.37 14.17
CA GLY A 186 -2.49 5.45 13.91
C GLY A 186 -2.26 6.19 12.58
N LEU A 187 -1.39 5.67 11.70
CA LEU A 187 -1.17 6.24 10.35
C LEU A 187 -2.42 6.15 9.47
N ASN A 188 -3.29 5.17 9.71
CA ASN A 188 -4.59 5.05 9.06
C ASN A 188 -5.48 6.29 9.28
N THR A 189 -5.42 6.90 10.46
CA THR A 189 -6.14 8.16 10.74
C THR A 189 -5.62 9.30 9.87
N VAL A 190 -4.31 9.39 9.67
CA VAL A 190 -3.69 10.41 8.81
C VAL A 190 -4.10 10.21 7.35
N ALA A 191 -3.97 8.98 6.84
CA ALA A 191 -4.37 8.65 5.46
C ALA A 191 -5.86 8.97 5.22
N LYS A 192 -6.74 8.61 6.17
CA LYS A 192 -8.17 8.92 6.12
C LYS A 192 -8.43 10.44 6.09
N ASN A 193 -7.71 11.21 6.91
CA ASN A 193 -7.85 12.67 6.93
C ASN A 193 -7.34 13.32 5.64
N LEU A 194 -6.25 12.80 5.06
CA LEU A 194 -5.77 13.24 3.76
C LEU A 194 -6.80 12.99 2.66
N LYS A 195 -7.40 11.80 2.62
CA LYS A 195 -8.43 11.43 1.64
C LYS A 195 -9.71 12.27 1.77
N LYS A 196 -10.15 12.62 2.96
CA LYS A 196 -11.33 13.49 3.17
C LYS A 196 -11.21 14.87 2.51
N ARG A 197 -9.98 15.32 2.25
CA ARG A 197 -9.68 16.59 1.55
C ARG A 197 -9.64 16.43 0.03
N THR A 198 -10.05 15.27 -0.49
CA THR A 198 -9.99 14.91 -1.91
C THR A 198 -11.37 14.97 -2.54
N SER A 199 -11.49 15.64 -3.68
CA SER A 199 -12.73 15.68 -4.46
C SER A 199 -12.92 14.44 -5.36
N TYR A 200 -11.89 13.59 -5.59
CA TYR A 200 -11.97 12.45 -6.49
C TYR A 200 -11.04 11.31 -6.10
N VAL A 201 -11.59 10.10 -6.03
CA VAL A 201 -10.84 8.83 -5.95
C VAL A 201 -10.60 8.37 -7.39
N ILE A 202 -9.34 8.22 -7.80
CA ILE A 202 -9.00 7.65 -9.10
C ILE A 202 -8.90 6.14 -8.92
N TRP A 203 -9.83 5.41 -9.50
CA TRP A 203 -9.69 3.97 -9.69
C TRP A 203 -8.70 3.75 -10.83
N ASN A 204 -7.62 2.98 -10.60
CA ASN A 204 -6.70 2.61 -11.66
C ASN A 204 -7.45 1.88 -12.77
N THR A 205 -7.61 2.55 -13.90
CA THR A 205 -7.84 1.96 -15.21
C THR A 205 -6.56 2.17 -16.00
N THR A 206 -5.68 1.22 -15.97
CA THR A 206 -4.66 0.98 -17.02
C THR A 206 -4.30 -0.49 -16.99
#